data_e06a826bfa740f1568f95e938575d9a4
#
_entry.id   e06a826bfa740f1568f95e938575d9a4
#
_cell.length_a   1.000
_cell.length_b   1.000
_cell.length_c   1.000
_cell.angle_alpha   90.00
_cell.angle_beta   90.00
_cell.angle_gamma   90.00
#
_symmetry.space_group_name_H-M   'P 1'
#
loop_
_entity.id
_entity.type
_entity.pdbx_description
1 polymer ?
#
loop_
_entity_poly.entity_id
_entity_poly.type
_entity_poly.pdbx_seq_one_letter_code
_entity_poly.pdbx_strand_id
1 'polypeptide(L)'
;MKQDYSVLIIDMSYDDEKNFVVKGFPTVQLANEFARRWVRDSVEELRELNQTKEDLRRLWHTFGQDASVLGGEPHYAGSHELNYFIEHPATAEERDWQAIKTLAGLE
;
A
#
# COMPACT_ATOMS: atom_id res chain seq x y z
N MET A 1 -9.25 -16.23 21.48
CA MET A 1 -9.15 -16.31 20.03
C MET A 1 -8.29 -15.21 19.49
N LYS A 2 -7.31 -15.57 18.67
CA LYS A 2 -6.44 -14.60 18.06
C LYS A 2 -7.17 -13.90 16.94
N GLN A 3 -7.19 -12.59 16.97
CA GLN A 3 -7.77 -11.81 15.90
C GLN A 3 -6.66 -11.36 14.96
N ASP A 4 -6.74 -11.80 13.71
CA ASP A 4 -5.77 -11.41 12.69
C ASP A 4 -6.36 -10.33 11.80
N TYR A 5 -5.48 -9.49 11.27
CA TYR A 5 -5.85 -8.44 10.34
C TYR A 5 -5.43 -8.80 8.94
N SER A 6 -6.14 -8.31 7.96
CA SER A 6 -5.87 -8.55 6.55
C SER A 6 -5.72 -7.24 5.81
N VAL A 7 -5.03 -7.30 4.67
CA VAL A 7 -4.89 -6.14 3.80
C VAL A 7 -5.38 -6.52 2.41
N LEU A 8 -6.36 -5.78 1.91
CA LEU A 8 -6.88 -5.97 0.56
C LEU A 8 -6.07 -5.11 -0.40
N ILE A 9 -5.44 -5.75 -1.37
CA ILE A 9 -4.71 -5.05 -2.43
C ILE A 9 -5.66 -4.84 -3.60
N ILE A 10 -5.82 -3.58 -4.01
CA ILE A 10 -6.74 -3.20 -5.06
C ILE A 10 -5.93 -2.65 -6.23
N ASP A 11 -5.98 -3.35 -7.36
CA ASP A 11 -5.34 -2.88 -8.58
C ASP A 11 -6.23 -1.83 -9.23
N MET A 12 -5.69 -0.64 -9.46
CA MET A 12 -6.46 0.49 -10.00
C MET A 12 -6.73 0.36 -11.49
N SER A 13 -6.00 -0.51 -12.20
CA SER A 13 -6.36 -0.84 -13.57
C SER A 13 -7.63 -1.69 -13.54
N TYR A 14 -8.35 -1.78 -14.64
CA TYR A 14 -9.70 -2.38 -14.70
C TYR A 14 -9.76 -3.89 -14.47
N ASP A 15 -8.72 -4.49 -13.94
CA ASP A 15 -8.67 -5.94 -13.80
C ASP A 15 -8.91 -6.36 -12.35
N ASP A 16 -10.17 -6.58 -12.00
CA ASP A 16 -10.56 -7.02 -10.66
C ASP A 16 -9.94 -8.37 -10.29
N GLU A 17 -9.53 -9.16 -11.28
CA GLU A 17 -8.88 -10.44 -11.02
C GLU A 17 -7.50 -10.29 -10.38
N LYS A 18 -6.92 -9.10 -10.47
CA LYS A 18 -5.62 -8.81 -9.84
C LYS A 18 -5.73 -8.41 -8.38
N ASN A 19 -6.95 -8.19 -7.88
CA ASN A 19 -7.16 -7.88 -6.48
C ASN A 19 -6.92 -9.12 -5.64
N PHE A 20 -6.26 -8.96 -4.50
CA PHE A 20 -6.01 -10.10 -3.62
C PHE A 20 -5.91 -9.62 -2.17
N VAL A 21 -5.97 -10.57 -1.24
CA VAL A 21 -5.92 -10.29 0.20
C VAL A 21 -4.67 -10.93 0.78
N VAL A 22 -3.93 -10.16 1.57
CA VAL A 22 -2.83 -10.68 2.38
C VAL A 22 -3.34 -10.81 3.81
N LYS A 23 -3.35 -12.03 4.34
CA LYS A 23 -3.95 -12.36 5.64
C LYS A 23 -2.89 -12.66 6.68
N GLY A 24 -3.29 -12.58 7.94
CA GLY A 24 -2.48 -13.11 9.03
C GLY A 24 -1.62 -12.10 9.76
N PHE A 25 -1.88 -10.81 9.61
CA PHE A 25 -1.15 -9.80 10.37
C PHE A 25 -1.61 -9.87 11.83
N PRO A 26 -0.69 -10.11 12.77
CA PRO A 26 -1.08 -10.28 14.18
C PRO A 26 -1.49 -8.98 14.88
N THR A 27 -1.11 -7.83 14.35
CA THR A 27 -1.49 -6.53 14.91
C THR A 27 -1.96 -5.60 13.81
N VAL A 28 -2.81 -4.64 14.21
CA VAL A 28 -3.27 -3.62 13.26
C VAL A 28 -2.11 -2.71 12.83
N GLN A 29 -1.14 -2.49 13.71
CA GLN A 29 0.03 -1.67 13.39
C GLN A 29 0.83 -2.28 12.24
N LEU A 30 1.05 -3.59 12.28
CA LEU A 30 1.77 -4.26 11.19
C LEU A 30 0.96 -4.24 9.89
N ALA A 31 -0.35 -4.45 9.97
CA ALA A 31 -1.21 -4.38 8.80
C ALA A 31 -1.18 -2.98 8.18
N ASN A 32 -1.31 -1.94 9.01
CA ASN A 32 -1.26 -0.55 8.54
C ASN A 32 0.08 -0.22 7.90
N GLU A 33 1.18 -0.65 8.51
CA GLU A 33 2.52 -0.37 7.97
C GLU A 33 2.75 -1.13 6.66
N PHE A 34 2.27 -2.36 6.56
CA PHE A 34 2.32 -3.10 5.31
C PHE A 34 1.58 -2.36 4.19
N ALA A 35 0.35 -1.92 4.47
CA ALA A 35 -0.46 -1.19 3.52
C ALA A 35 0.23 0.11 3.10
N ARG A 36 0.81 0.83 4.05
CA ARG A 36 1.51 2.07 3.79
C ARG A 36 2.69 1.86 2.85
N ARG A 37 3.54 0.88 3.16
CA ARG A 37 4.71 0.60 2.32
C ARG A 37 4.33 0.08 0.94
N TRP A 38 3.25 -0.70 0.86
CA TRP A 38 2.76 -1.19 -0.42
C TRP A 38 2.38 -0.05 -1.35
N VAL A 39 1.60 0.91 -0.85
CA VAL A 39 1.17 2.06 -1.66
C VAL A 39 2.37 2.95 -2.01
N ARG A 40 3.29 3.17 -1.06
CA ARG A 40 4.50 3.96 -1.36
C ARG A 40 5.31 3.31 -2.48
N ASP A 41 5.47 1.99 -2.43
CA ASP A 41 6.19 1.27 -3.48
C ASP A 41 5.49 1.44 -4.83
N SER A 42 4.17 1.33 -4.85
CA SER A 42 3.36 1.54 -6.06
C SER A 42 3.56 2.93 -6.65
N VAL A 43 3.59 3.96 -5.81
CA VAL A 43 3.82 5.34 -6.25
C VAL A 43 5.21 5.47 -6.89
N GLU A 44 6.24 4.91 -6.22
CA GLU A 44 7.60 5.05 -6.71
C GLU A 44 7.84 4.31 -8.03
N GLU A 45 7.15 3.20 -8.23
CA GLU A 45 7.24 2.47 -9.50
C GLU A 45 6.71 3.27 -10.68
N LEU A 46 5.80 4.22 -10.41
CA LEU A 46 5.20 5.06 -11.46
C LEU A 46 5.88 6.42 -11.60
N ARG A 47 6.80 6.74 -10.71
CA ARG A 47 7.47 8.04 -10.71
C ARG A 47 8.50 8.13 -11.82
N GLU A 48 8.45 9.21 -12.59
CA GLU A 48 9.34 9.45 -13.72
C GLU A 48 10.00 10.82 -13.61
N LEU A 49 11.12 10.98 -14.31
CA LEU A 49 11.80 12.28 -14.41
C LEU A 49 10.93 13.26 -15.20
N ASN A 50 10.99 14.53 -14.80
CA ASN A 50 10.27 15.62 -15.48
C ASN A 50 8.74 15.47 -15.46
N GLN A 51 8.25 14.67 -14.53
CA GLN A 51 6.83 14.44 -14.34
C GLN A 51 6.29 15.46 -13.34
N THR A 52 5.08 15.97 -13.59
CA THR A 52 4.41 16.81 -12.60
C THR A 52 3.74 15.94 -11.54
N LYS A 53 3.44 16.54 -10.39
CA LYS A 53 2.68 15.83 -9.34
C LYS A 53 1.31 15.38 -9.86
N GLU A 54 0.69 16.20 -10.68
CA GLU A 54 -0.60 15.88 -11.30
C GLU A 54 -0.49 14.65 -12.21
N ASP A 55 0.58 14.56 -13.00
CA ASP A 55 0.80 13.40 -13.87
C ASP A 55 0.97 12.13 -13.04
N LEU A 56 1.75 12.19 -11.96
CA LEU A 56 1.96 11.03 -11.09
C LEU A 56 0.66 10.61 -10.43
N ARG A 57 -0.12 11.58 -9.93
CA ARG A 57 -1.42 11.28 -9.32
C ARG A 57 -2.35 10.58 -10.31
N ARG A 58 -2.39 11.07 -11.54
CA ARG A 58 -3.23 10.48 -12.60
C ARG A 58 -2.78 9.07 -12.94
N LEU A 59 -1.46 8.86 -13.07
CA LEU A 59 -0.91 7.52 -13.34
C LEU A 59 -1.25 6.55 -12.22
N TRP A 60 -1.13 6.99 -10.97
CA TRP A 60 -1.43 6.11 -9.85
C TRP A 60 -2.91 5.70 -9.83
N HIS A 61 -3.81 6.65 -10.08
CA HIS A 61 -5.25 6.33 -10.14
C HIS A 61 -5.61 5.42 -11.32
N THR A 62 -4.75 5.34 -12.31
CA THR A 62 -4.99 4.51 -13.49
C THR A 62 -4.30 3.14 -13.38
N PHE A 63 -3.07 3.10 -12.89
CA PHE A 63 -2.22 1.91 -12.93
C PHE A 63 -1.64 1.50 -11.57
N GLY A 64 -1.87 2.29 -10.53
CA GLY A 64 -1.29 2.00 -9.22
C GLY A 64 -2.07 0.93 -8.47
N GLN A 65 -1.62 0.71 -7.24
CA GLN A 65 -2.27 -0.25 -6.34
C GLN A 65 -2.52 0.39 -5.00
N ASP A 66 -3.76 0.29 -4.51
CA ASP A 66 -4.11 0.70 -3.16
C ASP A 66 -4.04 -0.52 -2.22
N ALA A 67 -3.98 -0.25 -0.95
CA ALA A 67 -3.96 -1.29 0.08
C ALA A 67 -4.85 -0.83 1.23
N SER A 68 -5.91 -1.59 1.49
CA SER A 68 -6.93 -1.26 2.48
C SER A 68 -6.88 -2.28 3.61
N VAL A 69 -6.73 -1.80 4.85
CA VAL A 69 -6.68 -2.69 6.01
C VAL A 69 -8.09 -3.08 6.43
N LEU A 70 -8.32 -4.38 6.57
CA LEU A 70 -9.60 -4.92 6.98
C LEU A 70 -9.56 -5.21 8.48
N GLY A 71 -10.56 -4.71 9.20
CA GLY A 71 -10.73 -5.00 10.62
C GLY A 71 -10.10 -4.01 11.58
N GLY A 72 -9.45 -2.97 11.08
CA GLY A 72 -8.85 -1.93 11.94
C GLY A 72 -9.82 -0.82 12.28
N GLU A 73 -9.60 -0.17 13.41
CA GLU A 73 -10.36 0.99 13.84
C GLU A 73 -9.38 2.07 14.34
N PRO A 74 -9.35 3.27 13.72
CA PRO A 74 -10.12 3.63 12.53
C PRO A 74 -9.61 2.91 11.29
N HIS A 75 -10.43 2.87 10.25
CA HIS A 75 -10.06 2.24 8.99
C HIS A 75 -8.87 2.97 8.36
N TYR A 76 -7.88 2.21 7.90
CA TYR A 76 -6.71 2.75 7.22
C TYR A 76 -6.59 2.17 5.81
N ALA A 77 -6.27 3.03 4.86
CA ALA A 77 -5.83 2.62 3.53
C ALA A 77 -4.64 3.49 3.15
N GLY A 78 -3.66 2.91 2.44
CA GLY A 78 -2.48 3.67 2.03
C GLY A 78 -2.82 4.91 1.22
N SER A 79 -3.90 4.85 0.43
CA SER A 79 -4.35 5.98 -0.38
C SER A 79 -4.76 7.20 0.45
N HIS A 80 -5.03 7.03 1.74
CA HIS A 80 -5.29 8.17 2.62
C HIS A 80 -4.12 9.14 2.68
N GLU A 81 -2.90 8.65 2.40
CA GLU A 81 -1.68 9.45 2.45
C GLU A 81 -1.09 9.69 1.05
N LEU A 82 -1.88 9.46 0.00
CA LEU A 82 -1.36 9.52 -1.38
C LEU A 82 -0.68 10.85 -1.70
N ASN A 83 -1.28 11.98 -1.31
CA ASN A 83 -0.68 13.28 -1.61
C ASN A 83 0.67 13.44 -0.93
N TYR A 84 0.80 12.97 0.30
CA TYR A 84 2.08 13.00 1.01
C TYR A 84 3.11 12.15 0.27
N PHE A 85 2.73 10.96 -0.17
CA PHE A 85 3.63 10.04 -0.87
C PHE A 85 4.09 10.62 -2.21
N ILE A 86 3.21 11.33 -2.91
CA ILE A 86 3.57 11.98 -4.17
C ILE A 86 4.58 13.09 -3.94
N GLU A 87 4.42 13.86 -2.87
CA GLU A 87 5.29 14.99 -2.56
C GLU A 87 6.61 14.59 -1.90
N HIS A 88 6.68 13.37 -1.33
CA HIS A 88 7.84 12.90 -0.57
C HIS A 88 8.29 11.54 -1.09
N PRO A 89 9.22 11.52 -2.07
CA PRO A 89 9.72 10.24 -2.59
C PRO A 89 10.21 9.32 -1.47
N ALA A 90 9.86 8.05 -1.57
CA ALA A 90 10.18 7.08 -0.54
C ALA A 90 11.62 6.61 -0.63
N THR A 91 12.22 6.35 0.54
CA THR A 91 13.50 5.63 0.62
C THR A 91 13.25 4.15 0.35
N ALA A 92 14.32 3.39 0.15
CA ALA A 92 14.22 1.94 -0.04
C ALA A 92 13.51 1.27 1.13
N GLU A 93 13.79 1.71 2.36
CA GLU A 93 13.15 1.16 3.55
C GLU A 93 11.66 1.50 3.59
N GLU A 94 11.30 2.73 3.24
CA GLU A 94 9.92 3.20 3.32
C GLU A 94 8.99 2.52 2.32
N ARG A 95 9.54 1.86 1.30
CA ARG A 95 8.77 1.12 0.31
C ARG A 95 8.94 -0.39 0.43
N ASP A 96 9.64 -0.85 1.48
CA ASP A 96 9.93 -2.27 1.67
C ASP A 96 8.81 -2.96 2.46
N TRP A 97 7.72 -3.29 1.75
CA TRP A 97 6.60 -4.00 2.34
C TRP A 97 6.96 -5.45 2.68
N GLN A 98 7.95 -6.04 1.99
CA GLN A 98 8.38 -7.41 2.26
C GLN A 98 8.93 -7.56 3.68
N ALA A 99 9.66 -6.55 4.16
CA ALA A 99 10.18 -6.56 5.53
C ALA A 99 9.06 -6.67 6.56
N ILE A 100 7.92 -6.04 6.30
CA ILE A 100 6.78 -6.09 7.21
C ILE A 100 6.11 -7.45 7.18
N LYS A 101 6.02 -8.08 6.00
CA LYS A 101 5.52 -9.46 5.91
C LYS A 101 6.38 -10.40 6.75
N THR A 102 7.69 -10.24 6.67
CA THR A 102 8.63 -11.06 7.44
C THR A 102 8.44 -10.84 8.93
N LEU A 103 8.32 -9.58 9.37
CA LEU A 103 8.06 -9.27 10.79
C LEU A 103 6.76 -9.89 11.28
N ALA A 104 5.76 -9.95 10.41
CA ALA A 104 4.45 -10.52 10.76
C ALA A 104 4.45 -12.05 10.73
N GLY A 105 5.53 -12.67 10.28
CA GLY A 105 5.61 -14.13 10.20
C GLY A 105 4.89 -14.71 9.00
N LEU A 106 4.72 -13.93 7.93
CA LEU A 106 3.96 -14.36 6.76
C LEU A 106 4.85 -14.92 5.65
N GLU A 107 6.15 -14.97 5.88
CA GLU A 107 7.10 -15.51 4.92
C GLU A 107 7.89 -16.66 5.52
#